data_2cd2ef65a36a79c9615d6eb4a37ee0ad
#
_entry.id   2cd2ef65a36a79c9615d6eb4a37ee0ad
#
_cell.length_a   1.000
_cell.length_b   1.000
_cell.length_c   1.000
_cell.angle_alpha   90.00
_cell.angle_beta   90.00
_cell.angle_gamma   90.00
#
_symmetry.space_group_name_H-M   'P 1'
#
loop_
_entity.id
_entity.type
_entity.pdbx_description
1 polymer ?
#
loop_
_entity_poly.entity_id
_entity_poly.type
_entity_poly.pdbx_seq_one_letter_code
_entity_poly.pdbx_strand_id
1 'polypeptide(L)'
;MSKQKYRTLNSKFFGLLVVVLFFNFSTYSQTGGNFELSLYTTVFPNGTPNQAVNIQFPSVPLWGWFEVTITSAYNNQLATGKLTKRYQIGHNVGGYFDQATEIPTAFGPVASQWLIGDFNHDTNSIPIYHLVSTSNILMIKIEGVMVISAANLDLIKTGTTISALETATAPKTRHYMSIMQDRVGIGTNSPDSALAVNGIIHSKEVKVDLNNWPDFVFKKNYDLPTLEEVEKHINNNGHLENIPSEEEVLKNGINLGEMNARLLQKIEELTLYVIDLNKKVNKLQDSNAKIVEENKVLVQKAKVLEEK
;
A
#
# COMPACT_ATOMS: atom_id res chain seq x y z
N MET A 1 88.64 18.25 36.76
CA MET A 1 88.80 17.36 35.58
C MET A 1 88.25 15.96 35.90
N SER A 2 87.07 15.65 35.36
CA SER A 2 86.52 14.32 35.48
C SER A 2 85.74 14.08 34.17
N LYS A 3 86.24 13.13 33.39
CA LYS A 3 85.71 12.73 32.08
C LYS A 3 84.53 11.76 32.30
N GLN A 4 83.35 12.16 31.89
CA GLN A 4 82.19 11.30 31.81
C GLN A 4 82.25 10.45 30.54
N LYS A 5 82.26 9.13 30.71
CA LYS A 5 82.16 8.11 29.63
C LYS A 5 80.69 7.90 29.22
N TYR A 6 80.33 8.28 27.99
CA TYR A 6 79.09 7.86 27.39
C TYR A 6 79.19 6.40 26.93
N ARG A 7 78.27 5.54 27.44
CA ARG A 7 78.07 4.21 26.95
C ARG A 7 77.16 4.28 25.72
N THR A 8 77.65 3.92 24.59
CA THR A 8 76.86 3.70 23.37
C THR A 8 75.97 2.47 23.55
N LEU A 9 74.64 2.68 23.55
CA LEU A 9 73.67 1.61 23.56
C LEU A 9 73.60 1.01 22.15
N ASN A 10 73.76 -0.31 22.08
CA ASN A 10 73.84 -1.09 20.84
C ASN A 10 72.54 -0.96 20.01
N SER A 11 72.66 -0.41 18.82
CA SER A 11 71.59 -0.19 17.84
C SER A 11 71.04 -1.50 17.16
N LYS A 12 71.42 -2.67 17.67
CA LYS A 12 71.04 -3.95 17.08
C LYS A 12 69.72 -4.55 17.61
N PHE A 13 69.17 -3.99 18.70
CA PHE A 13 67.90 -4.49 19.28
C PHE A 13 66.65 -3.77 18.83
N PHE A 14 66.76 -2.61 18.19
CA PHE A 14 65.59 -1.83 17.72
C PHE A 14 65.16 -2.21 16.32
N GLY A 15 66.00 -2.91 15.54
CA GLY A 15 65.66 -3.35 14.18
C GLY A 15 64.76 -4.60 14.10
N LEU A 16 64.71 -5.39 15.19
CA LEU A 16 63.96 -6.64 15.19
C LEU A 16 62.49 -6.45 15.68
N LEU A 17 62.20 -5.38 16.40
CA LEU A 17 60.84 -5.12 16.90
C LEU A 17 59.95 -4.44 15.86
N VAL A 18 60.50 -3.76 14.85
CA VAL A 18 59.73 -3.08 13.78
C VAL A 18 59.35 -4.04 12.68
N VAL A 19 60.10 -5.17 12.47
CA VAL A 19 59.83 -6.13 11.42
C VAL A 19 58.69 -7.10 11.80
N VAL A 20 58.43 -7.35 13.11
CA VAL A 20 57.38 -8.25 13.56
C VAL A 20 56.00 -7.63 13.54
N LEU A 21 55.87 -6.27 13.49
CA LEU A 21 54.58 -5.56 13.44
C LEU A 21 54.02 -5.40 12.00
N PHE A 22 54.79 -5.71 10.97
CA PHE A 22 54.33 -5.58 9.58
C PHE A 22 53.77 -6.85 8.95
N PHE A 23 53.77 -8.01 9.63
CA PHE A 23 53.38 -9.28 9.03
C PHE A 23 51.94 -9.77 9.35
N ASN A 24 51.11 -8.98 10.04
CA ASN A 24 49.74 -9.43 10.35
C ASN A 24 48.63 -8.41 9.98
N PHE A 25 48.88 -7.52 9.03
CA PHE A 25 47.78 -6.85 8.35
C PHE A 25 47.56 -7.55 7.01
N SER A 26 46.83 -8.69 7.03
CA SER A 26 46.00 -9.03 5.90
C SER A 26 45.01 -7.93 5.72
N THR A 27 45.35 -6.90 4.96
CA THR A 27 44.38 -5.96 4.45
C THR A 27 43.42 -6.75 3.58
N TYR A 28 42.30 -7.17 4.14
CA TYR A 28 41.15 -7.47 3.35
C TYR A 28 40.74 -6.13 2.71
N SER A 29 41.30 -5.85 1.55
CA SER A 29 40.80 -4.79 0.68
C SER A 29 39.45 -5.23 0.20
N GLN A 30 38.40 -4.86 0.95
CA GLN A 30 37.05 -4.86 0.42
C GLN A 30 36.99 -3.71 -0.59
N THR A 31 37.35 -3.97 -1.81
CA THR A 31 37.18 -3.04 -2.91
C THR A 31 35.77 -3.20 -3.42
N GLY A 32 34.84 -2.45 -2.85
CA GLY A 32 33.50 -2.32 -3.41
C GLY A 32 33.56 -1.89 -4.87
N GLY A 33 32.59 -2.31 -5.66
CA GLY A 33 32.55 -1.95 -7.08
C GLY A 33 31.14 -1.97 -7.65
N ASN A 34 30.98 -1.17 -8.71
CA ASN A 34 29.78 -1.18 -9.54
C ASN A 34 29.78 -2.42 -10.43
N PHE A 35 28.61 -2.95 -10.70
CA PHE A 35 28.43 -3.99 -11.72
C PHE A 35 27.15 -3.75 -12.51
N GLU A 36 27.15 -4.24 -13.74
CA GLU A 36 26.03 -4.25 -14.64
C GLU A 36 26.04 -5.57 -15.43
N LEU A 37 24.87 -6.20 -15.55
CA LEU A 37 24.65 -7.43 -16.29
C LEU A 37 23.41 -7.28 -17.17
N SER A 38 23.46 -7.82 -18.38
CA SER A 38 22.31 -7.96 -19.26
C SER A 38 22.10 -9.43 -19.60
N LEU A 39 20.97 -9.96 -19.23
CA LEU A 39 20.60 -11.36 -19.46
C LEU A 39 19.35 -11.43 -20.34
N TYR A 40 19.32 -12.42 -21.22
CA TYR A 40 18.20 -12.67 -22.12
C TYR A 40 17.61 -14.04 -21.81
N THR A 41 16.29 -14.12 -21.77
CA THR A 41 15.61 -15.40 -21.61
C THR A 41 15.19 -15.97 -22.96
N THR A 42 14.93 -17.27 -22.94
CA THR A 42 14.12 -17.92 -23.98
C THR A 42 12.70 -17.36 -23.99
N VAL A 43 12.01 -17.53 -25.11
CA VAL A 43 10.60 -17.14 -25.25
C VAL A 43 9.75 -17.94 -24.28
N PHE A 44 8.93 -17.26 -23.48
CA PHE A 44 7.89 -17.90 -22.68
C PHE A 44 6.79 -18.39 -23.63
N PRO A 45 6.43 -19.68 -23.63
CA PRO A 45 5.45 -20.21 -24.56
C PRO A 45 4.04 -19.70 -24.26
N ASN A 46 3.22 -19.65 -25.30
CA ASN A 46 1.83 -19.27 -25.20
C ASN A 46 0.99 -20.35 -24.50
N GLY A 47 -0.05 -19.96 -23.77
CA GLY A 47 -1.05 -20.86 -23.21
C GLY A 47 -0.84 -21.32 -21.77
N THR A 48 0.31 -21.05 -21.14
CA THR A 48 0.59 -21.46 -19.76
C THR A 48 0.90 -20.27 -18.88
N PRO A 49 0.01 -19.88 -17.93
CA PRO A 49 0.30 -18.85 -16.94
C PRO A 49 1.24 -19.36 -15.84
N ASN A 50 1.75 -18.44 -15.03
CA ASN A 50 2.60 -18.72 -13.87
C ASN A 50 3.89 -19.49 -14.21
N GLN A 51 4.46 -19.25 -15.36
CA GLN A 51 5.77 -19.73 -15.70
C GLN A 51 6.86 -18.90 -14.98
N ALA A 52 7.99 -19.52 -14.69
CA ALA A 52 9.09 -18.87 -13.98
C ALA A 52 10.44 -19.20 -14.58
N VAL A 53 11.38 -18.29 -14.43
CA VAL A 53 12.81 -18.50 -14.53
C VAL A 53 13.47 -17.94 -13.28
N ASN A 54 14.64 -18.48 -12.92
CA ASN A 54 15.41 -17.97 -11.80
C ASN A 54 16.69 -17.29 -12.31
N ILE A 55 16.93 -16.06 -11.84
CA ILE A 55 18.26 -15.46 -11.91
C ILE A 55 19.11 -16.20 -10.89
N GLN A 56 20.09 -16.96 -11.34
CA GLN A 56 20.96 -17.78 -10.50
C GLN A 56 22.28 -17.05 -10.29
N PHE A 57 22.55 -16.63 -9.07
CA PHE A 57 23.84 -16.06 -8.69
C PHE A 57 24.82 -17.15 -8.32
N PRO A 58 26.13 -16.94 -8.53
CA PRO A 58 27.16 -17.83 -8.03
C PRO A 58 27.15 -17.87 -6.50
N SER A 59 27.72 -18.95 -5.93
CA SER A 59 27.81 -19.12 -4.47
C SER A 59 28.93 -18.26 -3.89
N VAL A 60 28.68 -16.94 -3.81
CA VAL A 60 29.62 -15.94 -3.26
C VAL A 60 28.83 -15.02 -2.31
N PRO A 61 29.52 -14.35 -1.34
CA PRO A 61 28.89 -13.34 -0.51
C PRO A 61 28.31 -12.19 -1.35
N LEU A 62 27.13 -11.69 -0.96
CA LEU A 62 26.48 -10.52 -1.55
C LEU A 62 26.29 -9.48 -0.46
N TRP A 63 27.06 -8.39 -0.51
CA TRP A 63 26.93 -7.27 0.43
C TRP A 63 26.81 -5.96 -0.34
N GLY A 64 25.66 -5.31 -0.24
CA GLY A 64 25.42 -4.05 -0.92
C GLY A 64 23.98 -3.89 -1.40
N TRP A 65 23.82 -3.24 -2.53
CA TRP A 65 22.51 -3.10 -3.17
C TRP A 65 22.62 -3.37 -4.67
N PHE A 66 21.53 -3.85 -5.24
CA PHE A 66 21.36 -3.97 -6.68
C PHE A 66 19.89 -3.85 -7.10
N GLU A 67 19.70 -3.52 -8.35
CA GLU A 67 18.40 -3.51 -9.00
C GLU A 67 18.31 -4.62 -10.04
N VAL A 68 17.19 -5.29 -10.06
CA VAL A 68 16.77 -6.17 -11.15
C VAL A 68 15.70 -5.46 -11.94
N THR A 69 16.00 -5.12 -13.17
CA THR A 69 15.08 -4.48 -14.11
C THR A 69 14.68 -5.48 -15.18
N ILE A 70 13.39 -5.64 -15.40
CA ILE A 70 12.85 -6.42 -16.50
C ILE A 70 12.12 -5.53 -17.50
N THR A 71 12.37 -5.82 -18.77
CA THR A 71 11.60 -5.32 -19.91
C THR A 71 11.16 -6.49 -20.77
N SER A 72 9.99 -6.40 -21.35
CA SER A 72 9.43 -7.45 -22.18
C SER A 72 8.81 -6.86 -23.44
N ALA A 73 8.79 -7.63 -24.50
CA ALA A 73 8.11 -7.27 -25.74
C ALA A 73 7.38 -8.49 -26.29
N TYR A 74 6.23 -8.25 -26.91
CA TYR A 74 5.47 -9.24 -27.64
C TYR A 74 5.26 -8.78 -29.08
N ASN A 75 5.41 -9.68 -30.04
CA ASN A 75 5.16 -9.37 -31.43
C ASN A 75 3.70 -8.89 -31.61
N ASN A 76 3.53 -7.66 -32.10
CA ASN A 76 2.25 -7.02 -32.40
C ASN A 76 1.38 -6.57 -31.22
N GLN A 77 1.85 -6.59 -29.98
CA GLN A 77 1.14 -6.00 -28.85
C GLN A 77 2.00 -4.94 -28.15
N LEU A 78 1.34 -3.91 -27.62
CA LEU A 78 1.96 -2.86 -26.81
C LEU A 78 2.39 -3.39 -25.41
N ALA A 79 2.93 -4.60 -25.36
CA ALA A 79 3.43 -5.22 -24.12
C ALA A 79 4.77 -4.63 -23.68
N THR A 80 4.94 -3.32 -23.88
CA THR A 80 6.12 -2.58 -23.45
C THR A 80 5.93 -2.08 -22.03
N GLY A 81 7.01 -1.93 -21.33
CA GLY A 81 7.01 -1.42 -19.97
C GLY A 81 8.28 -1.79 -19.24
N LYS A 82 8.35 -1.39 -17.99
CA LYS A 82 9.50 -1.62 -17.13
C LYS A 82 9.03 -2.00 -15.75
N LEU A 83 9.64 -3.01 -15.16
CA LEU A 83 9.50 -3.35 -13.75
C LEU A 83 10.89 -3.45 -13.15
N THR A 84 11.16 -2.69 -12.12
CA THR A 84 12.42 -2.70 -11.38
C THR A 84 12.15 -3.03 -9.93
N LYS A 85 12.92 -3.96 -9.39
CA LYS A 85 12.98 -4.27 -7.97
C LYS A 85 14.39 -4.06 -7.46
N ARG A 86 14.53 -3.27 -6.40
CA ARG A 86 15.79 -3.00 -5.70
C ARG A 86 15.91 -3.91 -4.51
N TYR A 87 17.11 -4.39 -4.28
CA TYR A 87 17.51 -5.23 -3.15
C TYR A 87 18.63 -4.53 -2.39
N GLN A 88 18.47 -4.34 -1.12
CA GLN A 88 19.56 -4.11 -0.18
C GLN A 88 19.81 -5.47 0.49
N ILE A 89 21.01 -6.01 0.35
CA ILE A 89 21.29 -7.40 0.72
C ILE A 89 22.56 -7.52 1.55
N GLY A 90 22.48 -8.34 2.58
CA GLY A 90 23.60 -8.87 3.34
C GLY A 90 23.51 -10.39 3.36
N HIS A 91 24.37 -11.07 2.59
CA HIS A 91 24.34 -12.51 2.45
C HIS A 91 25.74 -13.11 2.51
N ASN A 92 25.93 -14.09 3.40
CA ASN A 92 27.07 -14.98 3.45
C ASN A 92 26.64 -16.39 3.08
N VAL A 93 27.40 -17.04 2.24
CA VAL A 93 27.15 -18.44 1.84
C VAL A 93 27.13 -19.33 3.08
N GLY A 94 26.00 -19.99 3.32
CA GLY A 94 25.80 -20.89 4.47
C GLY A 94 25.74 -20.21 5.85
N GLY A 95 25.49 -18.89 5.90
CA GLY A 95 25.48 -18.14 7.16
C GLY A 95 24.45 -17.02 7.20
N TYR A 96 24.90 -15.81 7.57
CA TYR A 96 24.05 -14.64 7.74
C TYR A 96 23.30 -14.26 6.45
N PHE A 97 22.02 -13.94 6.62
CA PHE A 97 21.17 -13.41 5.55
C PHE A 97 20.24 -12.33 6.10
N ASP A 98 20.18 -11.20 5.39
CA ASP A 98 19.21 -10.13 5.57
C ASP A 98 18.93 -9.45 4.24
N GLN A 99 17.69 -9.02 4.01
CA GLN A 99 17.33 -8.25 2.82
C GLN A 99 16.23 -7.23 3.11
N ALA A 100 16.32 -6.09 2.45
CA ALA A 100 15.22 -5.15 2.28
C ALA A 100 14.97 -4.96 0.78
N THR A 101 13.71 -4.82 0.38
CA THR A 101 13.34 -4.67 -1.03
C THR A 101 12.35 -3.54 -1.24
N GLU A 102 12.43 -2.90 -2.41
CA GLU A 102 11.47 -1.91 -2.88
C GLU A 102 11.24 -2.03 -4.39
N ILE A 103 10.13 -1.46 -4.88
CA ILE A 103 9.82 -1.40 -6.31
C ILE A 103 9.90 0.07 -6.76
N PRO A 104 11.08 0.55 -7.20
CA PRO A 104 11.25 1.94 -7.60
C PRO A 104 10.55 2.27 -8.93
N THR A 105 10.29 1.27 -9.77
CA THR A 105 9.65 1.48 -11.09
C THR A 105 8.72 0.32 -11.43
N ALA A 106 7.48 0.65 -11.78
CA ALA A 106 6.50 -0.31 -12.29
C ALA A 106 5.53 0.42 -13.25
N PHE A 107 5.73 0.30 -14.56
CA PHE A 107 4.83 0.90 -15.54
C PHE A 107 4.63 0.03 -16.77
N GLY A 108 3.53 0.27 -17.46
CA GLY A 108 3.13 -0.45 -18.67
C GLY A 108 2.67 -1.89 -18.41
N PRO A 109 2.30 -2.63 -19.45
CA PRO A 109 1.85 -4.03 -19.35
C PRO A 109 2.83 -4.96 -18.65
N VAL A 110 4.15 -4.74 -18.78
CA VAL A 110 5.17 -5.52 -18.05
C VAL A 110 4.91 -5.50 -16.56
N ALA A 111 4.53 -4.35 -16.02
CA ALA A 111 4.25 -4.21 -14.61
C ALA A 111 3.04 -5.04 -14.13
N SER A 112 2.09 -5.39 -14.98
CA SER A 112 0.93 -6.24 -14.66
C SER A 112 1.13 -7.71 -14.96
N GLN A 113 2.02 -8.04 -15.89
CA GLN A 113 2.24 -9.40 -16.39
C GLN A 113 3.36 -10.15 -15.68
N TRP A 114 4.22 -9.44 -14.96
CA TRP A 114 5.42 -9.99 -14.37
C TRP A 114 5.55 -9.69 -12.88
N LEU A 115 6.21 -10.61 -12.17
CA LEU A 115 6.58 -10.45 -10.78
C LEU A 115 8.07 -10.80 -10.61
N ILE A 116 8.83 -9.91 -9.96
CA ILE A 116 10.18 -10.18 -9.49
C ILE A 116 10.09 -10.60 -8.03
N GLY A 117 10.47 -11.84 -7.71
CA GLY A 117 10.43 -12.39 -6.36
C GLY A 117 11.49 -11.80 -5.42
N ASP A 118 11.56 -12.33 -4.22
CA ASP A 118 12.63 -12.03 -3.27
C ASP A 118 13.86 -12.90 -3.56
N PHE A 119 15.02 -12.46 -3.10
CA PHE A 119 16.22 -13.29 -3.16
C PHE A 119 16.07 -14.48 -2.22
N ASN A 120 16.27 -15.67 -2.75
CA ASN A 120 16.30 -16.91 -1.98
C ASN A 120 17.75 -17.25 -1.63
N HIS A 121 18.09 -17.15 -0.35
CA HIS A 121 19.45 -17.36 0.13
C HIS A 121 19.91 -18.83 0.11
N ASP A 122 18.97 -19.79 0.14
CA ASP A 122 19.29 -21.23 0.09
C ASP A 122 19.72 -21.66 -1.31
N THR A 123 19.14 -21.03 -2.32
CA THR A 123 19.41 -21.32 -3.73
C THR A 123 20.25 -20.26 -4.44
N ASN A 124 20.58 -19.15 -3.77
CA ASN A 124 21.24 -17.97 -4.35
C ASN A 124 20.54 -17.48 -5.61
N SER A 125 19.22 -17.36 -5.59
CA SER A 125 18.46 -17.06 -6.79
C SER A 125 17.33 -16.05 -6.56
N ILE A 126 16.91 -15.40 -7.64
CA ILE A 126 15.74 -14.54 -7.68
C ILE A 126 14.77 -15.08 -8.72
N PRO A 127 13.57 -15.51 -8.35
CA PRO A 127 12.57 -15.98 -9.28
C PRO A 127 11.90 -14.80 -10.02
N ILE A 128 11.73 -14.95 -11.33
CA ILE A 128 10.95 -14.06 -12.18
C ILE A 128 9.74 -14.83 -12.68
N TYR A 129 8.55 -14.38 -12.34
CA TYR A 129 7.30 -15.04 -12.71
C TYR A 129 6.59 -14.31 -13.84
N HIS A 130 6.13 -15.05 -14.83
CA HIS A 130 5.21 -14.61 -15.87
C HIS A 130 3.79 -14.98 -15.46
N LEU A 131 2.97 -14.00 -15.13
CA LEU A 131 1.66 -14.19 -14.48
C LEU A 131 0.53 -14.50 -15.48
N VAL A 132 0.77 -14.25 -16.76
CA VAL A 132 -0.21 -14.42 -17.85
C VAL A 132 0.21 -15.51 -18.82
N SER A 133 -0.68 -15.89 -19.73
CA SER A 133 -0.47 -16.98 -20.68
C SER A 133 0.01 -16.54 -22.06
N THR A 134 0.47 -15.31 -22.22
CA THR A 134 0.99 -14.78 -23.49
C THR A 134 2.44 -15.21 -23.73
N SER A 135 2.84 -15.33 -25.01
CA SER A 135 4.24 -15.58 -25.37
C SER A 135 5.03 -14.28 -25.30
N ASN A 136 6.07 -14.23 -24.48
CA ASN A 136 6.88 -13.03 -24.31
C ASN A 136 8.38 -13.36 -24.29
N ILE A 137 9.19 -12.41 -24.77
CA ILE A 137 10.64 -12.39 -24.56
C ILE A 137 10.92 -11.50 -23.37
N LEU A 138 11.79 -11.93 -22.49
CA LEU A 138 12.19 -11.19 -21.31
C LEU A 138 13.66 -10.77 -21.42
N MET A 139 13.90 -9.46 -21.25
CA MET A 139 15.23 -8.91 -21.05
C MET A 139 15.38 -8.53 -19.56
N ILE A 140 16.46 -8.97 -18.95
CA ILE A 140 16.79 -8.72 -17.56
C ILE A 140 18.09 -7.92 -17.51
N LYS A 141 18.04 -6.76 -16.87
CA LYS A 141 19.22 -5.96 -16.51
C LYS A 141 19.41 -6.02 -15.00
N ILE A 142 20.64 -6.26 -14.54
CA ILE A 142 21.00 -6.21 -13.12
C ILE A 142 22.13 -5.20 -12.99
N GLU A 143 21.96 -4.22 -12.11
CA GLU A 143 22.96 -3.20 -11.85
C GLU A 143 23.00 -2.85 -10.36
N GLY A 144 24.17 -2.53 -9.85
CA GLY A 144 24.28 -2.17 -8.43
C GLY A 144 25.72 -1.95 -7.95
N VAL A 145 25.84 -1.84 -6.64
CA VAL A 145 27.11 -1.65 -5.94
C VAL A 145 27.26 -2.75 -4.88
N MET A 146 28.32 -3.53 -4.99
CA MET A 146 28.66 -4.56 -4.01
C MET A 146 29.91 -4.18 -3.24
N VAL A 147 29.90 -4.41 -1.94
CA VAL A 147 31.04 -4.21 -1.01
C VAL A 147 31.67 -5.59 -0.73
N ILE A 148 32.28 -6.19 -1.76
CA ILE A 148 32.89 -7.52 -1.74
C ILE A 148 34.25 -7.48 -2.43
N SER A 149 35.01 -8.58 -2.38
CA SER A 149 36.29 -8.66 -3.08
C SER A 149 36.13 -8.55 -4.60
N ALA A 150 37.14 -8.02 -5.30
CA ALA A 150 37.14 -7.93 -6.76
C ALA A 150 36.91 -9.28 -7.43
N ALA A 151 37.48 -10.35 -6.88
CA ALA A 151 37.30 -11.70 -7.39
C ALA A 151 35.86 -12.21 -7.30
N ASN A 152 35.18 -11.94 -6.18
CA ASN A 152 33.77 -12.27 -6.01
C ASN A 152 32.86 -11.41 -6.93
N LEU A 153 33.20 -10.14 -7.12
CA LEU A 153 32.49 -9.27 -8.05
C LEU A 153 32.62 -9.77 -9.50
N ASP A 154 33.79 -10.24 -9.90
CA ASP A 154 34.02 -10.86 -11.19
C ASP A 154 33.23 -12.15 -11.37
N LEU A 155 33.16 -12.99 -10.33
CA LEU A 155 32.33 -14.19 -10.35
C LEU A 155 30.84 -13.84 -10.52
N ILE A 156 30.32 -12.76 -9.87
CA ILE A 156 28.95 -12.30 -10.09
C ILE A 156 28.76 -11.91 -11.56
N LYS A 157 29.69 -11.15 -12.15
CA LYS A 157 29.58 -10.68 -13.53
C LYS A 157 29.60 -11.81 -14.56
N THR A 158 30.38 -12.84 -14.30
CA THR A 158 30.60 -13.92 -15.28
C THR A 158 29.78 -15.18 -15.01
N GLY A 159 29.40 -15.42 -13.75
CA GLY A 159 28.74 -16.63 -13.30
C GLY A 159 27.22 -16.49 -13.05
N THR A 160 26.67 -15.29 -13.16
CA THR A 160 25.21 -15.13 -13.04
C THR A 160 24.52 -15.59 -14.31
N THR A 161 23.54 -16.48 -14.16
CA THR A 161 22.82 -17.14 -15.28
C THR A 161 21.32 -17.10 -15.08
N ILE A 162 20.57 -17.53 -16.09
CA ILE A 162 19.12 -17.75 -15.99
C ILE A 162 18.86 -19.25 -16.08
N SER A 163 18.01 -19.75 -15.18
CA SER A 163 17.58 -21.15 -15.18
C SER A 163 16.76 -21.52 -16.42
N ALA A 164 16.56 -22.80 -16.63
CA ALA A 164 15.52 -23.28 -17.55
C ALA A 164 14.14 -22.79 -17.08
N LEU A 165 13.20 -22.70 -18.04
CA LEU A 165 11.81 -22.36 -17.77
C LEU A 165 11.15 -23.45 -16.94
N GLU A 166 10.41 -23.05 -15.92
CA GLU A 166 9.61 -23.95 -15.08
C GLU A 166 8.18 -23.39 -14.90
N THR A 167 7.24 -24.24 -14.50
CA THR A 167 5.88 -23.81 -14.12
C THR A 167 5.84 -23.69 -12.61
N ALA A 168 5.47 -22.53 -12.10
CA ALA A 168 5.31 -22.30 -10.68
C ALA A 168 4.12 -23.12 -10.13
N THR A 169 4.31 -23.79 -9.00
CA THR A 169 3.31 -24.69 -8.40
C THR A 169 2.11 -23.96 -7.78
N ALA A 170 2.23 -22.66 -7.51
CA ALA A 170 1.16 -21.84 -6.96
C ALA A 170 1.05 -20.51 -7.71
N PRO A 171 -0.16 -19.96 -7.87
CA PRO A 171 -0.36 -18.62 -8.40
C PRO A 171 0.42 -17.60 -7.57
N LYS A 172 1.09 -16.70 -8.25
CA LYS A 172 1.80 -15.59 -7.61
C LYS A 172 0.95 -14.34 -7.72
N THR A 173 0.83 -13.63 -6.61
CA THR A 173 0.15 -12.33 -6.54
C THR A 173 1.20 -11.22 -6.42
N ARG A 174 0.87 -10.08 -6.98
CA ARG A 174 1.71 -8.90 -6.92
C ARG A 174 1.23 -8.01 -5.78
N HIS A 175 2.12 -7.62 -4.88
CA HIS A 175 1.83 -6.79 -3.70
C HIS A 175 2.59 -5.46 -3.71
N TYR A 176 2.62 -4.78 -4.85
CA TYR A 176 3.28 -3.48 -4.94
C TYR A 176 2.43 -2.50 -5.76
N MET A 177 2.75 -1.22 -5.62
CA MET A 177 2.11 -0.15 -6.37
C MET A 177 2.38 -0.31 -7.87
N SER A 178 1.35 -0.24 -8.70
CA SER A 178 1.47 -0.18 -10.14
C SER A 178 1.01 1.16 -10.67
N ILE A 179 1.75 1.69 -11.66
CA ILE A 179 1.37 2.90 -12.38
C ILE A 179 1.06 2.49 -13.82
N MET A 180 -0.19 2.66 -14.24
CA MET A 180 -0.66 2.37 -15.59
C MET A 180 -1.50 3.54 -16.11
N GLN A 181 -1.13 4.12 -17.26
CA GLN A 181 -1.94 5.12 -17.95
C GLN A 181 -2.49 6.21 -17.00
N ASP A 182 -1.63 6.87 -16.26
CA ASP A 182 -1.97 7.93 -15.28
C ASP A 182 -2.77 7.46 -14.05
N ARG A 183 -2.88 6.15 -13.83
CA ARG A 183 -3.55 5.55 -12.68
C ARG A 183 -2.57 4.82 -11.78
N VAL A 184 -2.82 4.91 -10.48
CA VAL A 184 -2.04 4.22 -9.44
C VAL A 184 -2.90 3.12 -8.81
N GLY A 185 -2.42 1.88 -8.86
CA GLY A 185 -3.04 0.73 -8.19
C GLY A 185 -2.21 0.30 -6.98
N ILE A 186 -2.82 0.23 -5.81
CA ILE A 186 -2.22 -0.36 -4.61
C ILE A 186 -2.99 -1.65 -4.30
N GLY A 187 -2.30 -2.80 -4.34
CA GLY A 187 -2.95 -4.10 -4.17
C GLY A 187 -3.86 -4.53 -5.34
N THR A 188 -3.86 -3.78 -6.44
CA THR A 188 -4.58 -4.10 -7.68
C THR A 188 -3.71 -3.85 -8.90
N ASN A 189 -3.89 -4.68 -9.93
CA ASN A 189 -3.21 -4.58 -11.22
C ASN A 189 -4.08 -3.90 -12.30
N SER A 190 -5.35 -3.64 -11.99
CA SER A 190 -6.33 -3.05 -12.90
C SER A 190 -7.03 -1.89 -12.21
N PRO A 191 -6.33 -0.75 -12.02
CA PRO A 191 -6.94 0.42 -11.41
C PRO A 191 -8.04 0.98 -12.33
N ASP A 192 -9.23 1.15 -11.79
CA ASP A 192 -10.42 1.72 -12.45
C ASP A 192 -10.53 3.24 -12.29
N SER A 193 -9.73 3.80 -11.39
CA SER A 193 -9.69 5.23 -11.05
C SER A 193 -8.24 5.72 -10.98
N ALA A 194 -8.01 7.04 -10.88
CA ALA A 194 -6.67 7.62 -10.79
C ALA A 194 -5.86 7.02 -9.63
N LEU A 195 -6.52 6.69 -8.52
CA LEU A 195 -5.96 5.89 -7.42
C LEU A 195 -6.97 4.81 -7.05
N ALA A 196 -6.60 3.55 -7.23
CA ALA A 196 -7.38 2.39 -6.81
C ALA A 196 -6.62 1.61 -5.74
N VAL A 197 -7.26 1.37 -4.59
CA VAL A 197 -6.68 0.62 -3.46
C VAL A 197 -7.54 -0.60 -3.15
N ASN A 198 -7.00 -1.78 -3.35
CA ASN A 198 -7.62 -3.03 -2.91
C ASN A 198 -7.13 -3.37 -1.50
N GLY A 199 -7.69 -2.66 -0.51
CA GLY A 199 -7.29 -2.77 0.90
C GLY A 199 -7.81 -1.62 1.75
N ILE A 200 -7.31 -1.51 2.97
CA ILE A 200 -7.66 -0.46 3.91
C ILE A 200 -6.73 0.74 3.71
N ILE A 201 -7.30 1.94 3.65
CA ILE A 201 -6.55 3.21 3.66
C ILE A 201 -6.55 3.75 5.09
N HIS A 202 -5.37 3.87 5.71
CA HIS A 202 -5.19 4.54 7.00
C HIS A 202 -4.61 5.93 6.77
N SER A 203 -5.39 6.96 7.05
CA SER A 203 -5.00 8.37 6.91
C SER A 203 -5.36 9.15 8.16
N LYS A 204 -4.69 10.29 8.39
CA LYS A 204 -5.08 11.22 9.46
C LYS A 204 -6.27 12.08 9.05
N GLU A 205 -6.39 12.40 7.77
CA GLU A 205 -7.45 13.24 7.21
C GLU A 205 -7.65 12.91 5.73
N VAL A 206 -8.90 13.01 5.25
CA VAL A 206 -9.27 12.95 3.84
C VAL A 206 -10.17 14.15 3.54
N LYS A 207 -9.69 15.05 2.66
CA LYS A 207 -10.50 16.14 2.13
C LYS A 207 -11.16 15.68 0.83
N VAL A 208 -12.50 15.76 0.80
CA VAL A 208 -13.31 15.42 -0.38
C VAL A 208 -13.98 16.68 -0.89
N ASP A 209 -13.65 17.09 -2.11
CA ASP A 209 -14.30 18.22 -2.75
C ASP A 209 -15.62 17.78 -3.40
N LEU A 210 -16.70 18.50 -3.11
CA LEU A 210 -18.04 18.27 -3.67
C LEU A 210 -18.50 19.51 -4.42
N ASN A 211 -19.06 19.30 -5.61
CA ASN A 211 -19.62 20.38 -6.42
C ASN A 211 -20.98 20.88 -5.90
N ASN A 212 -21.73 20.03 -5.19
CA ASN A 212 -23.07 20.32 -4.67
C ASN A 212 -23.15 19.94 -3.19
N TRP A 213 -23.12 20.94 -2.31
CA TRP A 213 -23.38 20.73 -0.90
C TRP A 213 -24.87 20.94 -0.60
N PRO A 214 -25.55 20.07 0.15
CA PRO A 214 -26.98 20.20 0.46
C PRO A 214 -27.20 21.26 1.54
N ASP A 215 -27.27 22.52 1.15
CA ASP A 215 -27.59 23.66 2.02
C ASP A 215 -28.94 24.26 1.61
N PHE A 216 -29.94 23.39 1.51
CA PHE A 216 -31.27 23.79 1.01
C PHE A 216 -32.43 23.41 1.95
N VAL A 217 -32.22 22.53 2.91
CA VAL A 217 -33.26 22.01 3.81
C VAL A 217 -33.88 23.13 4.67
N PHE A 218 -33.08 24.11 5.10
CA PHE A 218 -33.56 25.23 5.88
C PHE A 218 -34.14 26.38 5.04
N LYS A 219 -34.21 26.25 3.72
CA LYS A 219 -34.83 27.26 2.86
C LYS A 219 -36.34 27.23 3.03
N LYS A 220 -36.99 28.42 2.93
CA LYS A 220 -38.44 28.57 3.13
C LYS A 220 -39.32 27.76 2.17
N ASN A 221 -38.78 27.42 1.01
CA ASN A 221 -39.44 26.64 -0.04
C ASN A 221 -39.02 25.16 -0.06
N TYR A 222 -38.38 24.69 0.97
CA TYR A 222 -38.07 23.27 1.10
C TYR A 222 -39.36 22.51 1.45
N ASP A 223 -39.66 21.51 0.63
CA ASP A 223 -40.80 20.63 0.85
C ASP A 223 -40.35 19.45 1.74
N LEU A 224 -40.57 19.64 3.06
CA LEU A 224 -40.23 18.61 4.04
C LEU A 224 -41.31 17.53 4.02
N PRO A 225 -40.96 16.26 3.68
CA PRO A 225 -41.92 15.16 3.68
C PRO A 225 -42.64 15.03 5.04
N THR A 226 -43.87 14.60 5.05
CA THR A 226 -44.57 14.27 6.32
C THR A 226 -43.99 13.00 6.93
N LEU A 227 -44.13 12.84 8.25
CA LEU A 227 -43.65 11.63 8.91
C LEU A 227 -44.39 10.38 8.43
N GLU A 228 -45.64 10.50 8.01
CA GLU A 228 -46.44 9.43 7.41
C GLU A 228 -45.89 9.02 6.04
N GLU A 229 -45.43 9.96 5.23
CA GLU A 229 -44.75 9.66 3.95
C GLU A 229 -43.40 8.98 4.17
N VAL A 230 -42.62 9.46 5.15
CA VAL A 230 -41.36 8.83 5.53
C VAL A 230 -41.57 7.39 6.01
N GLU A 231 -42.57 7.18 6.90
CA GLU A 231 -42.91 5.83 7.39
C GLU A 231 -43.35 4.90 6.26
N LYS A 232 -44.19 5.39 5.35
CA LYS A 232 -44.62 4.64 4.18
C LYS A 232 -43.43 4.25 3.27
N HIS A 233 -42.49 5.19 3.07
CA HIS A 233 -41.30 4.92 2.27
C HIS A 233 -40.44 3.82 2.91
N ILE A 234 -40.20 3.91 4.22
CA ILE A 234 -39.42 2.92 4.99
C ILE A 234 -40.07 1.52 4.89
N ASN A 235 -41.40 1.47 5.10
CA ASN A 235 -42.13 0.20 5.05
C ASN A 235 -42.09 -0.47 3.66
N ASN A 236 -42.03 0.33 2.59
CA ASN A 236 -42.01 -0.18 1.23
C ASN A 236 -40.62 -0.55 0.75
N ASN A 237 -39.60 0.20 1.15
CA ASN A 237 -38.25 0.14 0.56
C ASN A 237 -37.18 -0.37 1.55
N GLY A 238 -37.44 -0.36 2.86
CA GLY A 238 -36.51 -0.80 3.89
C GLY A 238 -35.38 0.18 4.21
N HIS A 239 -35.39 1.37 3.59
CA HIS A 239 -34.38 2.43 3.82
C HIS A 239 -34.99 3.81 3.71
N LEU A 240 -34.27 4.84 4.15
CA LEU A 240 -34.67 6.25 3.99
C LEU A 240 -34.56 6.67 2.51
N GLU A 241 -35.43 7.59 2.12
CA GLU A 241 -35.37 8.20 0.80
C GLU A 241 -34.00 8.86 0.54
N ASN A 242 -33.47 8.69 -0.66
CA ASN A 242 -32.13 9.15 -1.09
C ASN A 242 -30.95 8.49 -0.38
N ILE A 243 -31.18 7.51 0.49
CA ILE A 243 -30.13 6.66 1.05
C ILE A 243 -30.13 5.33 0.26
N PRO A 244 -28.97 4.86 -0.24
CA PRO A 244 -28.94 3.63 -1.00
C PRO A 244 -29.31 2.41 -0.16
N SER A 245 -29.90 1.40 -0.79
CA SER A 245 -30.17 0.11 -0.16
C SER A 245 -28.88 -0.69 0.11
N GLU A 246 -28.95 -1.69 0.99
CA GLU A 246 -27.84 -2.61 1.24
C GLU A 246 -27.35 -3.27 -0.04
N GLU A 247 -28.26 -3.71 -0.90
CA GLU A 247 -27.92 -4.36 -2.18
C GLU A 247 -27.14 -3.42 -3.10
N GLU A 248 -27.55 -2.15 -3.20
CA GLU A 248 -26.85 -1.14 -4.00
C GLU A 248 -25.45 -0.86 -3.44
N VAL A 249 -25.31 -0.77 -2.12
CA VAL A 249 -24.01 -0.55 -1.45
C VAL A 249 -23.06 -1.73 -1.66
N LEU A 250 -23.56 -2.95 -1.53
CA LEU A 250 -22.75 -4.17 -1.76
C LEU A 250 -22.28 -4.28 -3.21
N LYS A 251 -23.10 -3.82 -4.16
CA LYS A 251 -22.77 -3.90 -5.59
C LYS A 251 -21.85 -2.78 -6.06
N ASN A 252 -22.10 -1.56 -5.63
CA ASN A 252 -21.48 -0.35 -6.21
C ASN A 252 -20.53 0.37 -5.23
N GLY A 253 -20.52 0.00 -3.95
CA GLY A 253 -19.88 0.79 -2.90
C GLY A 253 -20.60 2.10 -2.63
N ILE A 254 -19.97 2.99 -1.89
CA ILE A 254 -20.47 4.36 -1.61
C ILE A 254 -19.40 5.40 -1.92
N ASN A 255 -19.82 6.55 -2.42
CA ASN A 255 -18.98 7.74 -2.52
C ASN A 255 -19.00 8.48 -1.18
N LEU A 256 -17.86 8.57 -0.50
CA LEU A 256 -17.76 9.13 0.85
C LEU A 256 -18.34 10.56 0.96
N GLY A 257 -18.01 11.44 0.02
CA GLY A 257 -18.50 12.82 0.01
C GLY A 257 -20.00 12.89 -0.20
N GLU A 258 -20.52 12.20 -1.19
CA GLU A 258 -21.96 12.17 -1.50
C GLU A 258 -22.79 11.57 -0.35
N MET A 259 -22.30 10.49 0.25
CA MET A 259 -22.98 9.87 1.39
C MET A 259 -23.03 10.80 2.60
N ASN A 260 -21.94 11.50 2.91
CA ASN A 260 -21.93 12.50 3.99
C ASN A 260 -22.91 13.65 3.72
N ALA A 261 -23.02 14.11 2.48
CA ALA A 261 -23.99 15.13 2.08
C ALA A 261 -25.43 14.65 2.29
N ARG A 262 -25.77 13.43 1.88
CA ARG A 262 -27.09 12.83 2.11
C ARG A 262 -27.41 12.64 3.59
N LEU A 263 -26.44 12.20 4.38
CA LEU A 263 -26.60 12.07 5.84
C LEU A 263 -26.83 13.42 6.50
N LEU A 264 -26.11 14.49 6.09
CA LEU A 264 -26.35 15.83 6.59
C LEU A 264 -27.76 16.29 6.27
N GLN A 265 -28.24 16.09 5.03
CA GLN A 265 -29.64 16.40 4.66
C GLN A 265 -30.62 15.69 5.61
N LYS A 266 -30.45 14.42 5.91
CA LYS A 266 -31.32 13.69 6.83
C LYS A 266 -31.24 14.20 8.27
N ILE A 267 -30.05 14.64 8.71
CA ILE A 267 -29.91 15.30 10.03
C ILE A 267 -30.66 16.63 10.08
N GLU A 268 -30.59 17.42 9.02
CA GLU A 268 -31.29 18.69 8.92
C GLU A 268 -32.83 18.50 8.90
N GLU A 269 -33.34 17.54 8.10
CA GLU A 269 -34.74 17.15 8.09
C GLU A 269 -35.23 16.71 9.48
N LEU A 270 -34.45 15.80 10.13
CA LEU A 270 -34.71 15.33 11.48
C LEU A 270 -34.77 16.50 12.49
N THR A 271 -33.88 17.46 12.34
CA THR A 271 -33.85 18.67 13.19
C THR A 271 -35.16 19.48 13.05
N LEU A 272 -35.69 19.61 11.84
CA LEU A 272 -36.97 20.28 11.61
C LEU A 272 -38.14 19.53 12.28
N TYR A 273 -38.19 18.20 12.18
CA TYR A 273 -39.20 17.38 12.88
C TYR A 273 -39.11 17.52 14.40
N VAL A 274 -37.92 17.54 14.97
CA VAL A 274 -37.72 17.73 16.42
C VAL A 274 -38.20 19.11 16.87
N ILE A 275 -37.90 20.15 16.08
CA ILE A 275 -38.38 21.51 16.38
C ILE A 275 -39.90 21.55 16.35
N ASP A 276 -40.57 20.95 15.36
CA ASP A 276 -42.03 20.92 15.28
C ASP A 276 -42.63 20.10 16.44
N LEU A 277 -42.06 18.94 16.74
CA LEU A 277 -42.47 18.12 17.88
C LEU A 277 -42.38 18.91 19.20
N ASN A 278 -41.28 19.62 19.44
CA ASN A 278 -41.11 20.45 20.63
C ASN A 278 -42.16 21.54 20.74
N LYS A 279 -42.52 22.20 19.62
CA LYS A 279 -43.61 23.19 19.58
C LYS A 279 -44.97 22.56 19.92
N LYS A 280 -45.25 21.33 19.40
CA LYS A 280 -46.46 20.58 19.72
C LYS A 280 -46.53 20.19 21.19
N VAL A 281 -45.43 19.71 21.76
CA VAL A 281 -45.33 19.35 23.19
C VAL A 281 -45.59 20.56 24.08
N ASN A 282 -44.95 21.70 23.78
CA ASN A 282 -45.19 22.94 24.55
C ASN A 282 -46.66 23.37 24.50
N LYS A 283 -47.28 23.33 23.32
CA LYS A 283 -48.72 23.62 23.19
C LYS A 283 -49.61 22.67 24.01
N LEU A 284 -49.28 21.37 24.02
CA LEU A 284 -50.00 20.37 24.82
C LEU A 284 -49.81 20.63 26.33
N GLN A 285 -48.61 20.99 26.77
CA GLN A 285 -48.34 21.35 28.16
C GLN A 285 -49.16 22.57 28.59
N ASP A 286 -49.19 23.62 27.76
CA ASP A 286 -50.03 24.83 28.03
C ASP A 286 -51.50 24.49 28.08
N SER A 287 -51.98 23.64 27.15
CA SER A 287 -53.37 23.19 27.14
C SER A 287 -53.72 22.35 28.37
N ASN A 288 -52.85 21.43 28.76
CA ASN A 288 -53.04 20.64 29.97
C ASN A 288 -53.07 21.52 31.23
N ALA A 289 -52.17 22.51 31.33
CA ALA A 289 -52.18 23.44 32.46
C ALA A 289 -53.52 24.19 32.57
N LYS A 290 -54.10 24.64 31.44
CA LYS A 290 -55.41 25.25 31.40
C LYS A 290 -56.52 24.30 31.85
N ILE A 291 -56.55 23.07 31.34
CA ILE A 291 -57.54 22.06 31.73
C ILE A 291 -57.45 21.73 33.23
N VAL A 292 -56.25 21.66 33.79
CA VAL A 292 -56.05 21.41 35.23
C VAL A 292 -56.65 22.57 36.05
N GLU A 293 -56.46 23.82 35.63
CA GLU A 293 -56.99 24.96 36.33
C GLU A 293 -58.53 25.04 36.23
N GLU A 294 -59.04 24.78 35.03
CA GLU A 294 -60.53 24.74 34.84
C GLU A 294 -61.16 23.64 35.70
N ASN A 295 -60.55 22.46 35.77
CA ASN A 295 -61.01 21.37 36.63
C ASN A 295 -60.99 21.73 38.13
N LYS A 296 -60.00 22.47 38.60
CA LYS A 296 -59.93 22.93 39.98
C LYS A 296 -61.14 23.88 40.25
N VAL A 297 -61.43 24.81 39.32
CA VAL A 297 -62.55 25.70 39.47
C VAL A 297 -63.92 24.97 39.46
N LEU A 298 -64.08 23.94 38.62
CA LEU A 298 -65.23 23.06 38.58
C LEU A 298 -65.47 22.29 39.89
N VAL A 299 -64.37 21.66 40.41
CA VAL A 299 -64.39 20.95 41.68
C VAL A 299 -64.82 21.88 42.84
N GLN A 300 -64.27 23.11 42.86
CA GLN A 300 -64.68 24.12 43.87
C GLN A 300 -66.14 24.48 43.77
N LYS A 301 -66.68 24.71 42.55
CA LYS A 301 -68.08 24.98 42.32
C LYS A 301 -68.97 23.79 42.73
N ALA A 302 -68.59 22.56 42.43
CA ALA A 302 -69.32 21.36 42.83
C ALA A 302 -69.42 21.27 44.35
N LYS A 303 -68.33 21.46 45.09
CA LYS A 303 -68.36 21.49 46.55
C LYS A 303 -69.32 22.55 47.14
N VAL A 304 -69.31 23.72 46.59
CA VAL A 304 -70.26 24.82 47.06
C VAL A 304 -71.71 24.45 46.79
N LEU A 305 -71.99 23.64 45.76
CA LEU A 305 -73.36 23.17 45.50
C LEU A 305 -73.78 21.99 46.41
N GLU A 306 -72.87 21.16 46.86
CA GLU A 306 -73.13 20.06 47.84
C GLU A 306 -73.40 20.60 49.26
N GLU A 307 -72.84 21.75 49.63
CA GLU A 307 -72.99 22.37 50.93
C GLU A 307 -74.31 23.23 51.06
N LYS A 308 -75.14 23.34 50.03
CA LYS A 308 -76.44 23.99 50.01
C LYS A 308 -77.58 23.00 50.05
#